data_8fb847b589483d075c4d4a77c691b46a
#
_entry.id   8fb847b589483d075c4d4a77c691b46a
#
_cell.length_a   1.000
_cell.length_b   1.000
_cell.length_c   1.000
_cell.angle_alpha   90.00
_cell.angle_beta   90.00
_cell.angle_gamma   90.00
#
_symmetry.space_group_name_H-M   'P 1'
#
loop_
_entity.id
_entity.type
_entity.pdbx_description
1 polymer ?
#
loop_
_entity_poly.entity_id
_entity_poly.type
_entity_poly.pdbx_seq_one_letter_code
_entity_poly.pdbx_strand_id
1 'polypeptide(L)'
;MLSAGHPLVDGRTSHSSLVAAYSKERPERLPVWFMRQAGRSLPEYRALRVGTAMLDACLDPALASEITLQPVRRHGVDAAIFFSDIVVPLRLAGVDVEIKPGVGPVMGAPVRTADDVARLAELTLSDEALAPVTEGVARTVAELGSTPLIGFAGAPFTLAAYLVEGGPSRDHLAARALMHSDPPTWHALTAWAAHVTGAFLRAQVLAGASAAQLFDSWAGALSLADYTAHVAPSSSRALGAVRDLGVRTVHFGTGTGELLAAMRDVGADVVGVDYRIPLDEASRRLGGTTPVQGNIDPALLAAPWPVLEAHVRDVVERGRSAPAHVVNLGHGVPPSTDPAVLTRVVELVHSL
;
A
#
# COMPACT_ATOMS: atom_id res chain seq x y z
N MET A 1 -5.50 21.67 -4.38
CA MET A 1 -4.06 22.06 -4.36
C MET A 1 -3.50 21.73 -2.98
N LEU A 2 -2.23 21.32 -2.92
CA LEU A 2 -1.50 21.12 -1.66
C LEU A 2 -1.24 22.49 -0.97
N SER A 3 -1.18 22.47 0.36
CA SER A 3 -0.88 23.68 1.15
C SER A 3 0.59 24.10 0.98
N ALA A 4 0.91 25.38 1.26
CA ALA A 4 2.29 25.88 1.21
C ALA A 4 3.24 25.13 2.17
N GLY A 5 2.74 24.61 3.29
CA GLY A 5 3.53 23.83 4.25
C GLY A 5 3.60 22.32 3.94
N HIS A 6 3.05 21.88 2.81
CA HIS A 6 3.13 20.47 2.41
C HIS A 6 4.57 20.12 1.99
N PRO A 7 5.13 18.95 2.41
CA PRO A 7 6.53 18.59 2.17
C PRO A 7 6.99 18.59 0.70
N LEU A 8 6.08 18.34 -0.23
CA LEU A 8 6.37 18.45 -1.67
C LEU A 8 6.42 19.91 -2.15
N VAL A 9 5.71 20.84 -1.48
CA VAL A 9 5.61 22.25 -1.88
C VAL A 9 6.71 23.07 -1.24
N ASP A 10 7.00 22.84 0.04
CA ASP A 10 8.06 23.54 0.78
C ASP A 10 9.49 23.03 0.48
N GLY A 11 9.60 21.98 -0.32
CA GLY A 11 10.88 21.43 -0.80
C GLY A 11 11.48 20.34 0.08
N ARG A 12 10.92 20.03 1.26
CA ARG A 12 11.52 19.04 2.17
C ARG A 12 11.65 17.65 1.56
N THR A 13 10.67 17.22 0.76
CA THR A 13 10.64 15.86 0.18
C THR A 13 10.64 15.83 -1.34
N SER A 14 10.46 16.94 -2.03
CA SER A 14 10.35 17.01 -3.49
C SER A 14 11.58 16.45 -4.23
N HIS A 15 12.76 16.52 -3.60
CA HIS A 15 14.03 16.03 -4.15
C HIS A 15 14.53 14.76 -3.46
N SER A 16 13.70 14.11 -2.63
CA SER A 16 14.07 12.82 -2.02
C SER A 16 14.28 11.74 -3.08
N SER A 17 15.17 10.78 -2.81
CA SER A 17 15.45 9.66 -3.72
C SER A 17 14.19 8.89 -4.12
N LEU A 18 13.22 8.74 -3.18
CA LEU A 18 11.95 8.10 -3.47
C LEU A 18 11.12 8.89 -4.48
N VAL A 19 10.91 10.19 -4.25
CA VAL A 19 10.06 11.03 -5.11
C VAL A 19 10.70 11.18 -6.50
N ALA A 20 12.02 11.32 -6.58
CA ALA A 20 12.77 11.31 -7.84
C ALA A 20 12.53 9.99 -8.61
N ALA A 21 12.72 8.83 -7.94
CA ALA A 21 12.50 7.52 -8.57
C ALA A 21 11.04 7.35 -9.06
N TYR A 22 10.04 7.77 -8.27
CA TYR A 22 8.64 7.73 -8.67
C TYR A 22 8.34 8.70 -9.83
N SER A 23 9.16 9.73 -10.01
CA SER A 23 9.09 10.68 -11.13
C SER A 23 9.92 10.25 -12.35
N LYS A 24 10.38 8.99 -12.41
CA LYS A 24 11.19 8.39 -13.49
C LYS A 24 12.63 8.94 -13.54
N GLU A 25 13.09 9.58 -12.51
CA GLU A 25 14.48 10.01 -12.37
C GLU A 25 15.28 8.88 -11.67
N ARG A 26 16.55 8.76 -12.03
CA ARG A 26 17.47 7.84 -11.33
C ARG A 26 18.23 8.62 -10.28
N PRO A 27 17.85 8.51 -9.01
CA PRO A 27 18.60 9.18 -7.95
C PRO A 27 19.98 8.58 -7.79
N GLU A 28 20.93 9.36 -7.27
CA GLU A 28 22.30 8.92 -7.00
C GLU A 28 22.32 7.73 -6.02
N ARG A 29 21.46 7.79 -4.99
CA ARG A 29 21.28 6.70 -4.03
C ARG A 29 19.96 5.99 -4.29
N LEU A 30 20.04 4.67 -4.50
CA LEU A 30 18.87 3.83 -4.75
C LEU A 30 17.95 3.80 -3.51
N PRO A 31 16.69 4.24 -3.62
CA PRO A 31 15.79 4.28 -2.48
C PRO A 31 15.30 2.90 -2.07
N VAL A 32 15.22 2.67 -0.75
CA VAL A 32 14.74 1.43 -0.15
C VAL A 32 13.79 1.71 1.02
N TRP A 33 12.69 0.98 1.05
CA TRP A 33 11.77 0.87 2.17
C TRP A 33 11.07 -0.49 2.14
N PHE A 34 10.36 -0.88 3.20
CA PHE A 34 9.75 -2.21 3.24
C PHE A 34 8.27 -2.14 3.58
N MET A 35 7.43 -2.83 2.81
CA MET A 35 6.04 -3.06 3.16
C MET A 35 5.94 -3.76 4.52
N ARG A 36 5.10 -3.22 5.42
CA ARG A 36 4.97 -3.66 6.83
C ARG A 36 6.26 -3.50 7.64
N GLN A 37 7.13 -2.55 7.29
CA GLN A 37 8.33 -2.21 8.07
C GLN A 37 7.96 -1.80 9.51
N ALA A 38 6.88 -1.04 9.70
CA ALA A 38 6.29 -0.78 11.01
C ALA A 38 5.41 -1.97 11.40
N GLY A 39 5.92 -2.89 12.20
CA GLY A 39 5.18 -4.11 12.46
C GLY A 39 5.81 -5.07 13.46
N ARG A 40 5.26 -6.26 13.53
CA ARG A 40 5.54 -7.28 14.55
C ARG A 40 6.99 -7.78 14.61
N SER A 41 7.79 -7.55 13.60
CA SER A 41 9.23 -7.83 13.63
C SER A 41 9.98 -6.93 14.64
N LEU A 42 9.49 -5.70 14.87
CA LEU A 42 10.13 -4.73 15.76
C LEU A 42 9.77 -4.98 17.23
N PRO A 43 10.75 -5.13 18.14
CA PRO A 43 10.48 -5.28 19.58
C PRO A 43 9.80 -4.05 20.17
N GLU A 44 10.16 -2.83 19.79
CA GLU A 44 9.53 -1.58 20.21
C GLU A 44 8.06 -1.50 19.77
N TYR A 45 7.71 -1.96 18.57
CA TYR A 45 6.32 -2.09 18.14
C TYR A 45 5.53 -3.03 19.06
N ARG A 46 6.10 -4.22 19.34
CA ARG A 46 5.44 -5.19 20.22
C ARG A 46 5.21 -4.63 21.62
N ALA A 47 6.17 -3.87 22.16
CA ALA A 47 6.06 -3.24 23.48
C ALA A 47 4.93 -2.20 23.52
N LEU A 48 4.83 -1.34 22.50
CA LEU A 48 3.78 -0.32 22.40
C LEU A 48 2.38 -0.90 22.19
N ARG A 49 2.29 -2.10 21.60
CA ARG A 49 1.02 -2.73 21.23
C ARG A 49 0.41 -3.61 22.32
N VAL A 50 1.05 -3.74 23.49
CA VAL A 50 0.51 -4.54 24.59
C VAL A 50 -0.84 -3.97 25.06
N GLY A 51 -1.89 -4.81 24.98
CA GLY A 51 -3.25 -4.44 25.41
C GLY A 51 -4.04 -3.53 24.46
N THR A 52 -3.49 -3.15 23.29
CA THR A 52 -4.17 -2.26 22.35
C THR A 52 -4.62 -3.04 21.09
N ALA A 53 -5.89 -2.96 20.70
CA ALA A 53 -6.38 -3.58 19.49
C ALA A 53 -5.79 -2.91 18.22
N MET A 54 -5.77 -3.64 17.08
CA MET A 54 -5.11 -3.14 15.88
C MET A 54 -5.76 -1.86 15.34
N LEU A 55 -7.09 -1.83 15.24
CA LEU A 55 -7.81 -0.67 14.75
C LEU A 55 -7.69 0.52 15.70
N ASP A 56 -7.71 0.29 17.02
CA ASP A 56 -7.55 1.36 18.00
C ASP A 56 -6.16 2.01 17.88
N ALA A 57 -5.13 1.20 17.68
CA ALA A 57 -3.78 1.74 17.46
C ALA A 57 -3.64 2.52 16.15
N CYS A 58 -4.37 2.13 15.09
CA CYS A 58 -4.40 2.88 13.84
C CYS A 58 -5.15 4.21 13.96
N LEU A 59 -6.06 4.31 14.93
CA LEU A 59 -6.91 5.48 15.17
C LEU A 59 -6.43 6.36 16.34
N ASP A 60 -5.35 5.98 17.02
CA ASP A 60 -4.63 6.85 17.96
C ASP A 60 -3.53 7.60 17.20
N PRO A 61 -3.66 8.93 17.01
CA PRO A 61 -2.71 9.71 16.21
C PRO A 61 -1.26 9.67 16.73
N ALA A 62 -1.09 9.67 18.05
CA ALA A 62 0.24 9.65 18.66
C ALA A 62 0.90 8.27 18.49
N LEU A 63 0.12 7.21 18.74
CA LEU A 63 0.59 5.83 18.61
C LEU A 63 0.88 5.46 17.15
N ALA A 64 0.01 5.82 16.21
CA ALA A 64 0.21 5.58 14.79
C ALA A 64 1.45 6.32 14.27
N SER A 65 1.67 7.55 14.70
CA SER A 65 2.86 8.33 14.38
C SER A 65 4.13 7.67 14.91
N GLU A 66 4.19 7.35 16.20
CA GLU A 66 5.37 6.71 16.80
C GLU A 66 5.71 5.38 16.12
N ILE A 67 4.71 4.53 15.88
CA ILE A 67 4.91 3.24 15.19
C ILE A 67 5.45 3.46 13.76
N THR A 68 4.95 4.47 13.05
CA THR A 68 5.45 4.82 11.70
C THR A 68 6.91 5.22 11.71
N LEU A 69 7.36 5.95 12.74
CA LEU A 69 8.73 6.47 12.86
C LEU A 69 9.76 5.41 13.28
N GLN A 70 9.34 4.36 14.00
CA GLN A 70 10.25 3.33 14.51
C GLN A 70 11.17 2.72 13.44
N PRO A 71 10.68 2.21 12.29
CA PRO A 71 11.54 1.61 11.27
C PRO A 71 12.45 2.66 10.58
N VAL A 72 12.01 3.90 10.45
CA VAL A 72 12.82 4.98 9.87
C VAL A 72 14.04 5.23 10.77
N ARG A 73 13.82 5.38 12.07
CA ARG A 73 14.89 5.59 13.05
C ARG A 73 15.82 4.38 13.18
N ARG A 74 15.27 3.17 13.09
CA ARG A 74 16.04 1.92 13.25
C ARG A 74 16.86 1.55 12.03
N HIS A 75 16.26 1.62 10.84
CA HIS A 75 16.84 1.05 9.63
C HIS A 75 17.42 2.10 8.69
N GLY A 76 17.09 3.38 8.86
CA GLY A 76 17.52 4.43 7.93
C GLY A 76 16.93 4.29 6.53
N VAL A 77 15.69 3.78 6.43
CA VAL A 77 14.97 3.65 5.15
C VAL A 77 14.67 5.01 4.52
N ASP A 78 14.52 5.04 3.20
CA ASP A 78 14.32 6.27 2.41
C ASP A 78 12.87 6.73 2.34
N ALA A 79 11.93 5.98 2.93
CA ALA A 79 10.54 6.39 3.09
C ALA A 79 9.90 5.78 4.34
N ALA A 80 9.00 6.54 4.96
CA ALA A 80 8.02 6.01 5.89
C ALA A 80 6.77 5.58 5.13
N ILE A 81 6.07 4.55 5.62
CA ILE A 81 4.69 4.26 5.24
C ILE A 81 3.82 4.41 6.48
N PHE A 82 2.72 5.17 6.38
CA PHE A 82 1.88 5.45 7.53
C PHE A 82 1.35 4.15 8.16
N PHE A 83 1.42 4.04 9.49
CA PHE A 83 0.91 2.87 10.18
C PHE A 83 -0.62 2.90 10.20
N SER A 84 -1.22 2.00 9.44
CA SER A 84 -2.65 1.84 9.28
C SER A 84 -2.96 0.40 8.84
N ASP A 85 -4.21 0.11 8.56
CA ASP A 85 -4.67 -1.13 7.93
C ASP A 85 -5.58 -0.80 6.73
N ILE A 86 -5.62 -1.70 5.74
CA ILE A 86 -6.44 -1.51 4.53
C ILE A 86 -7.93 -1.40 4.82
N VAL A 87 -8.42 -1.91 5.96
CA VAL A 87 -9.83 -1.85 6.36
C VAL A 87 -10.17 -0.65 7.26
N VAL A 88 -9.18 0.15 7.66
CA VAL A 88 -9.43 1.39 8.44
C VAL A 88 -10.46 2.30 7.76
N PRO A 89 -10.40 2.58 6.46
CA PRO A 89 -11.42 3.40 5.80
C PRO A 89 -12.83 2.80 5.87
N LEU A 90 -12.98 1.47 5.86
CA LEU A 90 -14.27 0.81 6.07
C LEU A 90 -14.79 1.06 7.50
N ARG A 91 -13.94 0.91 8.52
CA ARG A 91 -14.28 1.19 9.92
C ARG A 91 -14.72 2.64 10.12
N LEU A 92 -13.99 3.58 9.52
CA LEU A 92 -14.28 5.02 9.62
C LEU A 92 -15.56 5.41 8.87
N ALA A 93 -15.90 4.70 7.79
CA ALA A 93 -17.16 4.87 7.09
C ALA A 93 -18.38 4.30 7.87
N GLY A 94 -18.15 3.54 8.94
CA GLY A 94 -19.21 2.96 9.76
C GLY A 94 -19.47 1.47 9.51
N VAL A 95 -18.65 0.80 8.70
CA VAL A 95 -18.74 -0.66 8.52
C VAL A 95 -18.33 -1.36 9.81
N ASP A 96 -19.13 -2.33 10.24
CA ASP A 96 -18.77 -3.21 11.36
C ASP A 96 -17.66 -4.17 10.91
N VAL A 97 -16.43 -3.85 11.33
CA VAL A 97 -15.23 -4.62 11.03
C VAL A 97 -14.31 -4.71 12.25
N GLU A 98 -13.78 -5.90 12.48
CA GLU A 98 -12.79 -6.18 13.52
C GLU A 98 -11.55 -6.83 12.88
N ILE A 99 -10.38 -6.63 13.48
CA ILE A 99 -9.15 -7.37 13.14
C ILE A 99 -8.90 -8.41 14.23
N LYS A 100 -9.25 -9.66 13.95
CA LYS A 100 -9.08 -10.77 14.91
C LYS A 100 -7.65 -11.29 14.88
N PRO A 101 -6.98 -11.44 16.03
CA PRO A 101 -5.63 -12.00 16.10
C PRO A 101 -5.54 -13.38 15.42
N GLY A 102 -4.54 -13.55 14.55
CA GLY A 102 -4.32 -14.81 13.82
C GLY A 102 -5.27 -15.07 12.65
N VAL A 103 -6.34 -14.29 12.52
CA VAL A 103 -7.35 -14.43 11.44
C VAL A 103 -7.20 -13.28 10.44
N GLY A 104 -7.23 -12.04 10.91
CA GLY A 104 -7.26 -10.83 10.09
C GLY A 104 -8.62 -10.12 10.17
N PRO A 105 -8.93 -9.23 9.20
CA PRO A 105 -10.19 -8.50 9.16
C PRO A 105 -11.41 -9.43 9.02
N VAL A 106 -12.44 -9.21 9.83
CA VAL A 106 -13.73 -9.92 9.81
C VAL A 106 -14.84 -8.89 9.81
N MET A 107 -15.78 -9.03 8.88
CA MET A 107 -16.96 -8.16 8.77
C MET A 107 -18.08 -8.67 9.67
N GLY A 108 -18.86 -7.78 10.28
CA GLY A 108 -20.03 -8.16 11.08
C GLY A 108 -21.12 -8.84 10.24
N ALA A 109 -21.28 -8.41 8.99
CA ALA A 109 -22.15 -9.05 8.01
C ALA A 109 -21.54 -8.97 6.60
N PRO A 110 -21.65 -10.03 5.78
CA PRO A 110 -21.21 -9.98 4.39
C PRO A 110 -22.19 -9.18 3.53
N VAL A 111 -21.66 -8.50 2.50
CA VAL A 111 -22.40 -7.70 1.52
C VAL A 111 -22.54 -8.51 0.23
N ARG A 112 -23.74 -8.99 -0.10
CA ARG A 112 -23.91 -9.94 -1.23
C ARG A 112 -25.08 -9.62 -2.14
N THR A 113 -25.96 -8.71 -1.75
CA THR A 113 -27.16 -8.35 -2.50
C THR A 113 -27.20 -6.87 -2.84
N ALA A 114 -28.04 -6.48 -3.78
CA ALA A 114 -28.27 -5.08 -4.11
C ALA A 114 -28.74 -4.27 -2.89
N ASP A 115 -29.58 -4.87 -2.03
CA ASP A 115 -30.06 -4.23 -0.80
C ASP A 115 -28.93 -4.04 0.23
N ASP A 116 -27.97 -4.98 0.31
CA ASP A 116 -26.78 -4.81 1.16
C ASP A 116 -25.93 -3.64 0.67
N VAL A 117 -25.73 -3.55 -0.65
CA VAL A 117 -24.98 -2.45 -1.26
C VAL A 117 -25.70 -1.12 -1.11
N ALA A 118 -27.02 -1.09 -1.21
CA ALA A 118 -27.81 0.12 -0.97
C ALA A 118 -27.64 0.64 0.47
N ARG A 119 -27.68 -0.25 1.46
CA ARG A 119 -27.39 0.11 2.87
C ARG A 119 -25.96 0.59 3.06
N LEU A 120 -25.01 -0.06 2.41
CA LEU A 120 -23.59 0.34 2.45
C LEU A 120 -23.39 1.74 1.85
N ALA A 121 -24.13 2.07 0.79
CA ALA A 121 -24.04 3.38 0.12
C ALA A 121 -24.52 4.56 0.98
N GLU A 122 -25.29 4.31 2.03
CA GLU A 122 -25.68 5.32 3.03
C GLU A 122 -24.53 5.69 3.96
N LEU A 123 -23.50 4.83 4.07
CA LEU A 123 -22.32 5.05 4.89
C LEU A 123 -21.33 5.96 4.14
N THR A 124 -20.89 7.01 4.82
CA THR A 124 -19.99 8.02 4.25
C THR A 124 -18.77 8.23 5.13
N LEU A 125 -17.66 8.53 4.51
CA LEU A 125 -16.41 8.86 5.20
C LEU A 125 -16.34 10.38 5.38
N SER A 126 -16.71 10.87 6.57
CA SER A 126 -16.68 12.29 6.89
C SER A 126 -15.29 12.79 7.26
N ASP A 127 -15.08 14.11 7.17
CA ASP A 127 -13.83 14.76 7.63
C ASP A 127 -13.59 14.53 9.13
N GLU A 128 -14.65 14.51 9.94
CA GLU A 128 -14.57 14.22 11.37
C GLU A 128 -14.09 12.78 11.62
N ALA A 129 -14.60 11.80 10.88
CA ALA A 129 -14.16 10.41 10.97
C ALA A 129 -12.68 10.26 10.54
N LEU A 130 -12.21 11.06 9.59
CA LEU A 130 -10.83 11.09 9.10
C LEU A 130 -9.87 11.82 10.04
N ALA A 131 -10.34 12.62 10.99
CA ALA A 131 -9.50 13.46 11.84
C ALA A 131 -8.36 12.71 12.56
N PRO A 132 -8.55 11.52 13.15
CA PRO A 132 -7.45 10.78 13.77
C PRO A 132 -6.33 10.41 12.79
N VAL A 133 -6.68 10.06 11.56
CA VAL A 133 -5.71 9.70 10.51
C VAL A 133 -4.96 10.93 10.03
N THR A 134 -5.66 12.02 9.75
CA THR A 134 -5.03 13.27 9.29
C THR A 134 -4.12 13.86 10.37
N GLU A 135 -4.51 13.82 11.64
CA GLU A 135 -3.67 14.23 12.76
C GLU A 135 -2.43 13.32 12.88
N GLY A 136 -2.60 12.00 12.81
CA GLY A 136 -1.49 11.04 12.86
C GLY A 136 -0.48 11.25 11.73
N VAL A 137 -0.96 11.49 10.50
CA VAL A 137 -0.10 11.83 9.35
C VAL A 137 0.63 13.14 9.59
N ALA A 138 -0.06 14.20 10.00
CA ALA A 138 0.56 15.52 10.23
C ALA A 138 1.65 15.44 11.33
N ARG A 139 1.39 14.74 12.44
CA ARG A 139 2.38 14.47 13.50
C ARG A 139 3.62 13.75 12.96
N THR A 140 3.39 12.70 12.18
CA THR A 140 4.47 11.91 11.57
C THR A 140 5.34 12.76 10.64
N VAL A 141 4.72 13.53 9.76
CA VAL A 141 5.40 14.40 8.80
C VAL A 141 6.23 15.48 9.50
N ALA A 142 5.76 16.00 10.63
CA ALA A 142 6.50 17.00 11.41
C ALA A 142 7.86 16.48 11.92
N GLU A 143 7.95 15.17 12.20
CA GLU A 143 9.17 14.54 12.71
C GLU A 143 10.06 13.90 11.64
N LEU A 144 9.51 13.59 10.44
CA LEU A 144 10.25 12.91 9.37
C LEU A 144 11.30 13.81 8.67
N GLY A 145 11.21 15.12 8.79
CA GLY A 145 12.13 16.04 8.11
C GLY A 145 12.06 15.91 6.58
N SER A 146 13.14 15.42 5.97
CA SER A 146 13.24 15.20 4.52
C SER A 146 12.85 13.78 4.08
N THR A 147 12.54 12.89 5.01
CA THR A 147 12.06 11.52 4.66
C THR A 147 10.59 11.58 4.23
N PRO A 148 10.26 11.17 2.99
CA PRO A 148 8.88 11.21 2.51
C PRO A 148 8.01 10.19 3.23
N LEU A 149 6.76 10.57 3.51
CA LEU A 149 5.71 9.66 3.98
C LEU A 149 4.89 9.17 2.80
N ILE A 150 4.65 7.87 2.75
CA ILE A 150 3.71 7.22 1.83
C ILE A 150 2.38 7.02 2.56
N GLY A 151 1.31 7.64 2.06
CA GLY A 151 -0.06 7.30 2.42
C GLY A 151 -0.53 6.08 1.64
N PHE A 152 -1.43 5.27 2.20
CA PHE A 152 -1.93 4.11 1.47
C PHE A 152 -3.38 3.77 1.80
N ALA A 153 -3.98 2.95 0.94
CA ALA A 153 -5.29 2.35 1.18
C ALA A 153 -5.38 0.96 0.53
N GLY A 154 -6.33 0.16 0.97
CA GLY A 154 -6.74 -1.04 0.26
C GLY A 154 -7.41 -0.69 -1.07
N ALA A 155 -7.08 -1.40 -2.14
CA ALA A 155 -7.71 -1.20 -3.44
C ALA A 155 -9.19 -1.64 -3.42
N PRO A 156 -10.03 -1.05 -4.27
CA PRO A 156 -11.46 -1.31 -4.28
C PRO A 156 -11.84 -2.78 -4.43
N PHE A 157 -11.13 -3.55 -5.25
CA PHE A 157 -11.38 -4.99 -5.38
C PHE A 157 -11.09 -5.73 -4.08
N THR A 158 -9.94 -5.48 -3.47
CA THR A 158 -9.56 -6.15 -2.22
C THR A 158 -10.55 -5.83 -1.11
N LEU A 159 -11.01 -4.57 -0.98
CA LEU A 159 -12.01 -4.19 0.03
C LEU A 159 -13.39 -4.79 -0.27
N ALA A 160 -13.84 -4.75 -1.53
CA ALA A 160 -15.10 -5.36 -1.95
C ALA A 160 -15.10 -6.87 -1.70
N ALA A 161 -13.98 -7.54 -1.99
CA ALA A 161 -13.83 -8.96 -1.72
C ALA A 161 -13.92 -9.27 -0.22
N TYR A 162 -13.29 -8.48 0.67
CA TYR A 162 -13.47 -8.61 2.12
C TYR A 162 -14.94 -8.46 2.54
N LEU A 163 -15.64 -7.47 1.99
CA LEU A 163 -17.07 -7.23 2.29
C LEU A 163 -17.93 -8.41 1.85
N VAL A 164 -17.72 -8.95 0.65
CA VAL A 164 -18.52 -10.07 0.11
C VAL A 164 -18.22 -11.40 0.81
N GLU A 165 -16.94 -11.69 1.04
CA GLU A 165 -16.51 -12.92 1.74
C GLU A 165 -16.87 -12.89 3.23
N GLY A 166 -16.94 -11.69 3.84
CA GLY A 166 -17.15 -11.48 5.27
C GLY A 166 -15.88 -11.64 6.10
N GLY A 167 -14.73 -11.89 5.47
CA GLY A 167 -13.44 -12.09 6.12
C GLY A 167 -12.37 -12.58 5.17
N PRO A 168 -11.23 -13.09 5.69
CA PRO A 168 -10.17 -13.63 4.87
C PRO A 168 -10.65 -14.81 4.01
N SER A 169 -10.29 -14.82 2.75
CA SER A 169 -10.59 -15.87 1.80
C SER A 169 -9.35 -16.23 0.99
N ARG A 170 -9.22 -17.49 0.62
CA ARG A 170 -8.11 -17.97 -0.20
C ARG A 170 -8.36 -17.72 -1.68
N ASP A 171 -9.57 -18.05 -2.14
CA ASP A 171 -9.88 -18.12 -3.56
C ASP A 171 -10.90 -17.04 -3.99
N HIS A 172 -11.44 -16.27 -3.05
CA HIS A 172 -12.40 -15.17 -3.27
C HIS A 172 -13.60 -15.58 -4.13
N LEU A 173 -14.13 -16.80 -3.88
CA LEU A 173 -15.15 -17.39 -4.74
C LEU A 173 -16.46 -16.64 -4.72
N ALA A 174 -16.92 -16.15 -3.54
CA ALA A 174 -18.17 -15.40 -3.44
C ALA A 174 -18.05 -14.04 -4.16
N ALA A 175 -16.93 -13.34 -3.99
CA ALA A 175 -16.70 -12.08 -4.67
C ALA A 175 -16.63 -12.24 -6.20
N ARG A 176 -15.91 -13.26 -6.67
CA ARG A 176 -15.80 -13.56 -8.10
C ARG A 176 -17.12 -14.06 -8.69
N ALA A 177 -17.91 -14.84 -7.92
CA ALA A 177 -19.23 -15.24 -8.35
C ALA A 177 -20.18 -14.04 -8.49
N LEU A 178 -20.21 -13.12 -7.52
CA LEU A 178 -21.02 -11.91 -7.57
C LEU A 178 -20.66 -11.03 -8.79
N MET A 179 -19.36 -10.90 -9.08
CA MET A 179 -18.86 -10.15 -10.23
C MET A 179 -19.50 -10.60 -11.56
N HIS A 180 -19.77 -11.91 -11.71
CA HIS A 180 -20.34 -12.48 -12.93
C HIS A 180 -21.85 -12.70 -12.86
N SER A 181 -22.40 -13.04 -11.69
CA SER A 181 -23.82 -13.33 -11.54
C SER A 181 -24.70 -12.06 -11.43
N ASP A 182 -24.14 -10.98 -10.87
CA ASP A 182 -24.83 -9.70 -10.73
C ASP A 182 -23.83 -8.54 -10.91
N PRO A 183 -23.37 -8.27 -12.14
CA PRO A 183 -22.43 -7.20 -12.45
C PRO A 183 -22.90 -5.82 -11.98
N PRO A 184 -24.19 -5.44 -12.07
CA PRO A 184 -24.65 -4.15 -11.54
C PRO A 184 -24.40 -3.99 -10.04
N THR A 185 -24.73 -4.98 -9.22
CA THR A 185 -24.46 -4.98 -7.77
C THR A 185 -22.96 -4.94 -7.49
N TRP A 186 -22.15 -5.72 -8.21
CA TRP A 186 -20.70 -5.68 -8.10
C TRP A 186 -20.11 -4.31 -8.41
N HIS A 187 -20.55 -3.70 -9.51
CA HIS A 187 -20.04 -2.37 -9.89
C HIS A 187 -20.47 -1.27 -8.93
N ALA A 188 -21.68 -1.34 -8.36
CA ALA A 188 -22.12 -0.42 -7.32
C ALA A 188 -21.26 -0.56 -6.05
N LEU A 189 -20.99 -1.79 -5.61
CA LEU A 189 -20.13 -2.09 -4.46
C LEU A 189 -18.70 -1.55 -4.66
N THR A 190 -18.08 -1.87 -5.80
CA THR A 190 -16.70 -1.43 -6.08
C THR A 190 -16.61 0.06 -6.32
N ALA A 191 -17.68 0.72 -6.82
CA ALA A 191 -17.75 2.17 -6.95
C ALA A 191 -17.78 2.85 -5.56
N TRP A 192 -18.56 2.32 -4.61
CA TRP A 192 -18.56 2.79 -3.23
C TRP A 192 -17.19 2.57 -2.57
N ALA A 193 -16.61 1.38 -2.70
CA ALA A 193 -15.28 1.08 -2.18
C ALA A 193 -14.21 2.04 -2.76
N ALA A 194 -14.29 2.36 -4.06
CA ALA A 194 -13.39 3.31 -4.71
C ALA A 194 -13.54 4.73 -4.15
N HIS A 195 -14.77 5.16 -3.82
CA HIS A 195 -15.03 6.45 -3.19
C HIS A 195 -14.37 6.52 -1.81
N VAL A 196 -14.61 5.52 -0.96
CA VAL A 196 -14.04 5.43 0.39
C VAL A 196 -12.51 5.36 0.35
N THR A 197 -11.95 4.50 -0.52
CA THR A 197 -10.51 4.40 -0.75
C THR A 197 -9.89 5.73 -1.18
N GLY A 198 -10.51 6.37 -2.17
CA GLY A 198 -10.03 7.65 -2.71
C GLY A 198 -10.07 8.77 -1.69
N ALA A 199 -11.14 8.87 -0.90
CA ALA A 199 -11.26 9.86 0.18
C ALA A 199 -10.18 9.65 1.26
N PHE A 200 -9.94 8.39 1.64
CA PHE A 200 -8.90 8.04 2.62
C PHE A 200 -7.48 8.34 2.13
N LEU A 201 -7.17 8.05 0.86
CA LEU A 201 -5.89 8.44 0.26
C LEU A 201 -5.73 9.95 0.22
N ARG A 202 -6.78 10.67 -0.21
CA ARG A 202 -6.76 12.12 -0.34
C ARG A 202 -6.53 12.80 1.00
N ALA A 203 -7.17 12.33 2.06
CA ALA A 203 -6.98 12.83 3.42
C ALA A 203 -5.52 12.72 3.87
N GLN A 204 -4.87 11.56 3.66
CA GLN A 204 -3.46 11.35 4.00
C GLN A 204 -2.54 12.27 3.17
N VAL A 205 -2.81 12.44 1.88
CA VAL A 205 -2.02 13.33 1.03
C VAL A 205 -2.18 14.78 1.47
N LEU A 206 -3.39 15.25 1.72
CA LEU A 206 -3.62 16.62 2.18
C LEU A 206 -3.00 16.91 3.55
N ALA A 207 -2.87 15.88 4.41
CA ALA A 207 -2.20 15.97 5.70
C ALA A 207 -0.66 15.91 5.62
N GLY A 208 -0.07 15.64 4.44
CA GLY A 208 1.37 15.75 4.21
C GLY A 208 2.06 14.53 3.60
N ALA A 209 1.33 13.47 3.24
CA ALA A 209 1.95 12.33 2.56
C ALA A 209 2.45 12.72 1.16
N SER A 210 3.70 12.37 0.85
CA SER A 210 4.40 12.74 -0.39
C SER A 210 4.16 11.79 -1.55
N ALA A 211 3.55 10.63 -1.29
CA ALA A 211 3.14 9.64 -2.27
C ALA A 211 1.90 8.89 -1.77
N ALA A 212 1.19 8.22 -2.67
CA ALA A 212 0.01 7.44 -2.34
C ALA A 212 0.11 6.03 -2.96
N GLN A 213 -0.21 4.98 -2.17
CA GLN A 213 -0.14 3.60 -2.64
C GLN A 213 -1.47 2.87 -2.47
N LEU A 214 -1.92 2.18 -3.53
CA LEU A 214 -2.99 1.19 -3.47
C LEU A 214 -2.42 -0.21 -3.24
N PHE A 215 -2.95 -0.91 -2.23
CA PHE A 215 -2.69 -2.31 -2.00
C PHE A 215 -3.84 -3.17 -2.51
N ASP A 216 -3.63 -3.83 -3.65
CA ASP A 216 -4.57 -4.76 -4.27
C ASP A 216 -4.14 -6.22 -4.04
N SER A 217 -4.05 -6.57 -2.77
CA SER A 217 -3.43 -7.82 -2.29
C SER A 217 -4.06 -9.09 -2.89
N TRP A 218 -5.32 -9.02 -3.33
CA TRP A 218 -6.08 -10.16 -3.80
C TRP A 218 -6.33 -10.17 -5.32
N ALA A 219 -5.91 -9.12 -6.04
CA ALA A 219 -6.12 -9.00 -7.49
C ALA A 219 -5.50 -10.14 -8.31
N GLY A 220 -4.42 -10.76 -7.80
CA GLY A 220 -3.81 -11.92 -8.48
C GLY A 220 -4.68 -13.18 -8.58
N ALA A 221 -5.84 -13.21 -7.91
CA ALA A 221 -6.84 -14.25 -8.11
C ALA A 221 -7.66 -14.08 -9.40
N LEU A 222 -7.52 -12.94 -10.09
CA LEU A 222 -8.31 -12.59 -11.27
C LEU A 222 -7.57 -12.90 -12.57
N SER A 223 -8.37 -13.23 -13.60
CA SER A 223 -7.89 -13.17 -14.98
C SER A 223 -7.67 -11.71 -15.41
N LEU A 224 -6.84 -11.48 -16.43
CA LEU A 224 -6.68 -10.15 -17.03
C LEU A 224 -8.02 -9.60 -17.55
N ALA A 225 -8.87 -10.45 -18.12
CA ALA A 225 -10.19 -10.06 -18.62
C ALA A 225 -11.10 -9.57 -17.48
N ASP A 226 -11.19 -10.32 -16.37
CA ASP A 226 -12.00 -9.94 -15.21
C ASP A 226 -11.48 -8.66 -14.56
N TYR A 227 -10.16 -8.56 -14.37
CA TYR A 227 -9.55 -7.36 -13.83
C TYR A 227 -9.90 -6.14 -14.68
N THR A 228 -9.73 -6.23 -15.99
CA THR A 228 -9.96 -5.12 -16.91
C THR A 228 -11.44 -4.69 -16.94
N ALA A 229 -12.36 -5.67 -17.01
CA ALA A 229 -13.79 -5.40 -17.12
C ALA A 229 -14.42 -4.94 -15.80
N HIS A 230 -14.03 -5.53 -14.68
CA HIS A 230 -14.78 -5.43 -13.43
C HIS A 230 -14.04 -4.75 -12.28
N VAL A 231 -12.72 -4.48 -12.41
CA VAL A 231 -11.88 -3.93 -11.33
C VAL A 231 -11.16 -2.65 -11.74
N ALA A 232 -10.56 -2.60 -12.91
CA ALA A 232 -9.78 -1.46 -13.39
C ALA A 232 -10.54 -0.12 -13.29
N PRO A 233 -11.85 -0.01 -13.63
CA PRO A 233 -12.57 1.26 -13.51
C PRO A 233 -12.63 1.80 -12.08
N SER A 234 -12.80 0.93 -11.08
CA SER A 234 -12.86 1.32 -9.66
C SER A 234 -11.47 1.69 -9.13
N SER A 235 -10.41 0.97 -9.49
CA SER A 235 -9.03 1.31 -9.15
C SER A 235 -8.62 2.65 -9.76
N SER A 236 -8.99 2.91 -11.03
CA SER A 236 -8.74 4.21 -11.68
C SER A 236 -9.46 5.36 -10.96
N ARG A 237 -10.70 5.15 -10.49
CA ARG A 237 -11.44 6.13 -9.71
C ARG A 237 -10.76 6.42 -8.37
N ALA A 238 -10.29 5.40 -7.67
CA ALA A 238 -9.62 5.56 -6.39
C ALA A 238 -8.30 6.35 -6.53
N LEU A 239 -7.44 6.01 -7.49
CA LEU A 239 -6.21 6.75 -7.79
C LEU A 239 -6.51 8.17 -8.32
N GLY A 240 -7.58 8.32 -9.08
CA GLY A 240 -8.06 9.60 -9.60
C GLY A 240 -8.35 10.64 -8.51
N ALA A 241 -8.69 10.19 -7.30
CA ALA A 241 -9.01 11.07 -6.17
C ALA A 241 -7.81 11.94 -5.70
N VAL A 242 -6.58 11.56 -6.03
CA VAL A 242 -5.36 12.31 -5.66
C VAL A 242 -4.63 12.93 -6.86
N ARG A 243 -5.11 12.70 -8.09
CA ARG A 243 -4.45 13.15 -9.31
C ARG A 243 -4.26 14.67 -9.39
N ASP A 244 -5.25 15.44 -8.96
CA ASP A 244 -5.22 16.91 -8.93
C ASP A 244 -4.22 17.47 -7.89
N LEU A 245 -3.73 16.63 -6.99
CA LEU A 245 -2.75 17.00 -5.97
C LEU A 245 -1.29 16.86 -6.47
N GLY A 246 -1.07 16.21 -7.62
CA GLY A 246 0.26 16.07 -8.22
C GLY A 246 1.20 15.11 -7.49
N VAL A 247 0.70 14.31 -6.56
CA VAL A 247 1.49 13.27 -5.88
C VAL A 247 1.66 12.05 -6.78
N ARG A 248 2.76 11.33 -6.63
CA ARG A 248 2.99 10.08 -7.34
C ARG A 248 2.22 8.93 -6.69
N THR A 249 1.69 8.06 -7.55
CA THR A 249 0.85 6.95 -7.13
C THR A 249 1.49 5.61 -7.46
N VAL A 250 1.33 4.65 -6.55
CA VAL A 250 1.83 3.27 -6.69
C VAL A 250 0.64 2.33 -6.65
N HIS A 251 0.60 1.34 -7.54
CA HIS A 251 -0.34 0.23 -7.49
C HIS A 251 0.40 -1.07 -7.29
N PHE A 252 0.12 -1.76 -6.20
CA PHE A 252 0.77 -3.02 -5.83
C PHE A 252 -0.26 -4.13 -5.60
N GLY A 253 0.05 -5.33 -6.10
CA GLY A 253 -0.70 -6.55 -5.84
C GLY A 253 0.20 -7.77 -5.76
N THR A 254 -0.29 -8.86 -5.15
CA THR A 254 0.43 -10.13 -5.10
C THR A 254 -0.11 -11.10 -6.15
N GLY A 255 0.79 -11.83 -6.84
CA GLY A 255 0.39 -12.73 -7.94
C GLY A 255 -0.09 -12.00 -9.20
N THR A 256 0.23 -10.71 -9.34
CA THR A 256 -0.28 -9.82 -10.38
C THR A 256 0.61 -9.72 -11.63
N GLY A 257 1.54 -10.66 -11.83
CA GLY A 257 2.46 -10.62 -12.96
C GLY A 257 1.80 -10.44 -14.33
N GLU A 258 0.63 -11.04 -14.56
CA GLU A 258 -0.16 -10.90 -15.79
C GLU A 258 -0.99 -9.60 -15.84
N LEU A 259 -1.15 -8.91 -14.70
CA LEU A 259 -1.99 -7.71 -14.57
C LEU A 259 -1.17 -6.41 -14.59
N LEU A 260 0.17 -6.46 -14.60
CA LEU A 260 1.03 -5.29 -14.40
C LEU A 260 0.69 -4.13 -15.35
N ALA A 261 0.48 -4.41 -16.65
CA ALA A 261 0.12 -3.39 -17.62
C ALA A 261 -1.25 -2.77 -17.30
N ALA A 262 -2.26 -3.59 -17.00
CA ALA A 262 -3.59 -3.11 -16.63
C ALA A 262 -3.57 -2.31 -15.31
N MET A 263 -2.73 -2.71 -14.33
CA MET A 263 -2.53 -1.96 -13.09
C MET A 263 -1.82 -0.61 -13.30
N ARG A 264 -0.94 -0.49 -14.29
CA ARG A 264 -0.41 0.80 -14.72
C ARG A 264 -1.49 1.65 -15.38
N ASP A 265 -2.27 1.05 -16.28
CA ASP A 265 -3.21 1.75 -17.17
C ASP A 265 -4.42 2.34 -16.40
N VAL A 266 -4.66 1.93 -15.14
CA VAL A 266 -5.63 2.60 -14.25
C VAL A 266 -5.14 3.97 -13.77
N GLY A 267 -3.92 4.38 -14.13
CA GLY A 267 -3.35 5.68 -13.85
C GLY A 267 -2.32 5.69 -12.73
N ALA A 268 -1.71 4.55 -12.43
CA ALA A 268 -0.58 4.48 -11.49
C ALA A 268 0.72 4.99 -12.17
N ASP A 269 1.47 5.83 -11.45
CA ASP A 269 2.79 6.31 -11.90
C ASP A 269 3.86 5.21 -11.77
N VAL A 270 3.72 4.35 -10.76
CA VAL A 270 4.65 3.28 -10.39
C VAL A 270 3.88 1.98 -10.20
N VAL A 271 4.46 0.87 -10.64
CA VAL A 271 3.90 -0.46 -10.39
C VAL A 271 4.75 -1.20 -9.36
N GLY A 272 4.11 -1.60 -8.27
CA GLY A 272 4.71 -2.50 -7.30
C GLY A 272 4.66 -3.94 -7.81
N VAL A 273 5.79 -4.62 -7.73
CA VAL A 273 5.97 -5.98 -8.28
C VAL A 273 6.21 -6.95 -7.13
N ASP A 274 5.50 -8.06 -7.11
CA ASP A 274 5.74 -9.11 -6.13
C ASP A 274 6.96 -9.99 -6.50
N TYR A 275 7.38 -10.84 -5.57
CA TYR A 275 8.61 -11.63 -5.71
C TYR A 275 8.56 -12.74 -6.78
N ARG A 276 7.39 -13.00 -7.40
CA ARG A 276 7.20 -14.14 -8.32
C ARG A 276 7.67 -13.87 -9.75
N ILE A 277 7.87 -12.63 -10.11
CA ILE A 277 8.31 -12.23 -11.46
C ILE A 277 9.59 -11.40 -11.37
N PRO A 278 10.64 -11.69 -12.14
CA PRO A 278 11.86 -10.88 -12.19
C PRO A 278 11.56 -9.44 -12.66
N LEU A 279 12.28 -8.44 -12.13
CA LEU A 279 12.01 -7.03 -12.43
C LEU A 279 12.28 -6.63 -13.87
N ASP A 280 13.24 -7.26 -14.54
CA ASP A 280 13.49 -7.07 -15.98
C ASP A 280 12.31 -7.55 -16.83
N GLU A 281 11.72 -8.69 -16.49
CA GLU A 281 10.50 -9.17 -17.16
C GLU A 281 9.29 -8.28 -16.82
N ALA A 282 9.15 -7.83 -15.56
CA ALA A 282 8.12 -6.88 -15.19
C ALA A 282 8.25 -5.57 -15.97
N SER A 283 9.45 -5.01 -16.08
CA SER A 283 9.74 -3.83 -16.88
C SER A 283 9.38 -4.03 -18.36
N ARG A 284 9.72 -5.18 -18.93
CA ARG A 284 9.36 -5.53 -20.31
C ARG A 284 7.84 -5.55 -20.53
N ARG A 285 7.07 -6.14 -19.58
CA ARG A 285 5.58 -6.14 -19.60
C ARG A 285 5.00 -4.73 -19.47
N LEU A 286 5.71 -3.85 -18.79
CA LEU A 286 5.35 -2.43 -18.61
C LEU A 286 5.86 -1.54 -19.77
N GLY A 287 6.45 -2.13 -20.83
CA GLY A 287 6.98 -1.40 -21.98
C GLY A 287 8.25 -0.59 -21.70
N GLY A 288 8.97 -0.86 -20.60
CA GLY A 288 10.21 -0.18 -20.21
C GLY A 288 10.05 1.30 -19.84
N THR A 289 8.83 1.77 -19.62
CA THR A 289 8.53 3.22 -19.43
C THR A 289 7.98 3.57 -18.05
N THR A 290 7.73 2.56 -17.21
CA THR A 290 7.12 2.72 -15.88
C THR A 290 8.12 2.36 -14.80
N PRO A 291 8.35 3.23 -13.79
CA PRO A 291 9.14 2.87 -12.61
C PRO A 291 8.55 1.66 -11.91
N VAL A 292 9.42 0.84 -11.32
CA VAL A 292 9.01 -0.35 -10.57
C VAL A 292 9.43 -0.24 -9.10
N GLN A 293 8.63 -0.87 -8.24
CA GLN A 293 8.92 -1.00 -6.81
C GLN A 293 8.89 -2.48 -6.42
N GLY A 294 9.91 -2.95 -5.74
CA GLY A 294 10.04 -4.35 -5.30
C GLY A 294 11.45 -4.85 -5.50
N ASN A 295 11.72 -6.16 -5.53
CA ASN A 295 10.78 -7.22 -5.21
C ASN A 295 11.50 -8.38 -4.51
N ILE A 296 12.31 -8.03 -3.50
CA ILE A 296 13.02 -9.04 -2.68
C ILE A 296 12.03 -10.06 -2.15
N ASP A 297 12.32 -11.35 -2.29
CA ASP A 297 11.51 -12.42 -1.71
C ASP A 297 11.59 -12.37 -0.17
N PRO A 298 10.45 -12.15 0.53
CA PRO A 298 10.43 -12.10 1.99
C PRO A 298 10.91 -13.39 2.67
N ALA A 299 10.82 -14.54 2.00
CA ALA A 299 11.30 -15.80 2.55
C ALA A 299 12.82 -15.81 2.73
N LEU A 300 13.54 -15.05 1.90
CA LEU A 300 15.01 -14.97 1.96
C LEU A 300 15.53 -14.12 3.12
N LEU A 301 14.66 -13.36 3.80
CA LEU A 301 15.04 -12.68 5.06
C LEU A 301 15.40 -13.66 6.18
N ALA A 302 14.96 -14.92 6.08
CA ALA A 302 15.33 -16.00 7.00
C ALA A 302 16.49 -16.86 6.48
N ALA A 303 17.01 -16.60 5.27
CA ALA A 303 18.11 -17.35 4.68
C ALA A 303 19.49 -16.89 5.22
N PRO A 304 20.55 -17.69 5.05
CA PRO A 304 21.91 -17.23 5.32
C PRO A 304 22.26 -15.97 4.52
N TRP A 305 22.99 -15.04 5.15
CA TRP A 305 23.29 -13.74 4.54
C TRP A 305 23.83 -13.80 3.10
N PRO A 306 24.79 -14.69 2.75
CA PRO A 306 25.29 -14.73 1.37
C PRO A 306 24.21 -15.01 0.32
N VAL A 307 23.17 -15.77 0.69
CA VAL A 307 22.02 -16.07 -0.20
C VAL A 307 21.16 -14.83 -0.35
N LEU A 308 20.81 -14.17 0.75
CA LEU A 308 20.03 -12.94 0.73
C LEU A 308 20.78 -11.82 -0.02
N GLU A 309 22.06 -11.63 0.26
CA GLU A 309 22.90 -10.62 -0.41
C GLU A 309 22.93 -10.84 -1.93
N ALA A 310 23.17 -12.06 -2.37
CA ALA A 310 23.17 -12.39 -3.80
C ALA A 310 21.83 -12.07 -4.46
N HIS A 311 20.72 -12.38 -3.77
CA HIS A 311 19.38 -12.09 -4.24
C HIS A 311 19.11 -10.57 -4.31
N VAL A 312 19.49 -9.81 -3.28
CA VAL A 312 19.32 -8.33 -3.28
C VAL A 312 20.09 -7.71 -4.44
N ARG A 313 21.32 -8.14 -4.69
CA ARG A 313 22.12 -7.67 -5.83
C ARG A 313 21.48 -8.02 -7.18
N ASP A 314 20.92 -9.22 -7.34
CA ASP A 314 20.18 -9.61 -8.55
C ASP A 314 18.92 -8.74 -8.75
N VAL A 315 18.14 -8.50 -7.69
CA VAL A 315 16.96 -7.62 -7.73
C VAL A 315 17.33 -6.19 -8.17
N VAL A 316 18.42 -5.64 -7.60
CA VAL A 316 18.91 -4.30 -7.97
C VAL A 316 19.37 -4.26 -9.43
N GLU A 317 20.12 -5.26 -9.88
CA GLU A 317 20.59 -5.32 -11.27
C GLU A 317 19.44 -5.42 -12.25
N ARG A 318 18.46 -6.30 -12.01
CA ARG A 318 17.26 -6.43 -12.85
C ARG A 318 16.40 -5.17 -12.84
N GLY A 319 16.33 -4.47 -11.71
CA GLY A 319 15.60 -3.20 -11.59
C GLY A 319 16.14 -2.09 -12.50
N ARG A 320 17.41 -2.18 -12.95
CA ARG A 320 18.01 -1.22 -13.90
C ARG A 320 17.35 -1.22 -15.28
N SER A 321 16.59 -2.26 -15.62
CA SER A 321 15.82 -2.33 -16.87
C SER A 321 14.61 -1.37 -16.90
N ALA A 322 14.14 -0.93 -15.74
CA ALA A 322 13.08 0.08 -15.62
C ALA A 322 13.67 1.52 -15.66
N PRO A 323 12.86 2.55 -15.95
CA PRO A 323 13.33 3.95 -15.92
C PRO A 323 13.86 4.33 -14.54
N ALA A 324 13.23 3.85 -13.46
CA ALA A 324 13.69 3.96 -12.08
C ALA A 324 13.21 2.76 -11.26
N HIS A 325 13.90 2.49 -10.16
CA HIS A 325 13.61 1.37 -9.27
C HIS A 325 13.62 1.85 -7.81
N VAL A 326 12.62 1.42 -7.06
CA VAL A 326 12.57 1.55 -5.60
C VAL A 326 12.64 0.15 -4.99
N VAL A 327 13.69 -0.13 -4.23
CA VAL A 327 13.86 -1.44 -3.60
C VAL A 327 12.84 -1.62 -2.49
N ASN A 328 12.17 -2.76 -2.51
CA ASN A 328 11.21 -3.17 -1.50
C ASN A 328 11.18 -4.70 -1.45
N LEU A 329 10.46 -5.25 -0.48
CA LEU A 329 10.08 -6.65 -0.53
C LEU A 329 8.95 -6.86 -1.57
N GLY A 330 8.87 -8.05 -2.13
CA GLY A 330 7.74 -8.47 -2.97
C GLY A 330 6.48 -8.82 -2.17
N HIS A 331 6.48 -8.63 -0.85
CA HIS A 331 5.36 -8.69 0.10
C HIS A 331 5.77 -8.00 1.40
N GLY A 332 4.94 -8.04 2.44
CA GLY A 332 5.28 -7.43 3.74
C GLY A 332 6.34 -8.20 4.54
N VAL A 333 7.05 -7.50 5.41
CA VAL A 333 8.02 -8.09 6.35
C VAL A 333 7.36 -9.19 7.19
N PRO A 334 7.90 -10.43 7.20
CA PRO A 334 7.41 -11.49 8.09
C PRO A 334 7.58 -11.11 9.57
N PRO A 335 6.62 -11.47 10.44
CA PRO A 335 6.68 -11.12 11.87
C PRO A 335 7.90 -11.69 12.61
N SER A 336 8.47 -12.77 12.12
CA SER A 336 9.63 -13.46 12.70
C SER A 336 10.98 -12.93 12.21
N THR A 337 11.00 -11.95 11.30
CA THR A 337 12.23 -11.38 10.76
C THR A 337 13.05 -10.69 11.86
N ASP A 338 14.34 -10.99 11.93
CA ASP A 338 15.26 -10.23 12.76
C ASP A 338 15.41 -8.80 12.19
N PRO A 339 15.12 -7.74 12.97
CA PRO A 339 15.28 -6.38 12.50
C PRO A 339 16.67 -6.03 11.99
N ALA A 340 17.72 -6.66 12.54
CA ALA A 340 19.11 -6.44 12.09
C ALA A 340 19.31 -6.84 10.62
N VAL A 341 18.57 -7.85 10.13
CA VAL A 341 18.65 -8.27 8.72
C VAL A 341 18.13 -7.15 7.81
N LEU A 342 17.02 -6.47 8.18
CA LEU A 342 16.48 -5.36 7.39
C LEU A 342 17.47 -4.18 7.37
N THR A 343 18.07 -3.83 8.50
CA THR A 343 19.09 -2.78 8.55
C THR A 343 20.24 -3.10 7.61
N ARG A 344 20.73 -4.34 7.65
CA ARG A 344 21.81 -4.79 6.78
C ARG A 344 21.43 -4.79 5.29
N VAL A 345 20.16 -5.06 4.94
CA VAL A 345 19.67 -4.94 3.57
C VAL A 345 19.68 -3.48 3.13
N VAL A 346 19.26 -2.54 3.99
CA VAL A 346 19.30 -1.09 3.69
C VAL A 346 20.75 -0.65 3.44
N GLU A 347 21.68 -1.01 4.32
CA GLU A 347 23.12 -0.72 4.16
C GLU A 347 23.68 -1.26 2.85
N LEU A 348 23.33 -2.51 2.49
CA LEU A 348 23.73 -3.13 1.23
C LEU A 348 23.18 -2.33 0.03
N VAL A 349 21.87 -2.04 -0.01
CA VAL A 349 21.25 -1.30 -1.12
C VAL A 349 21.87 0.07 -1.28
N HIS A 350 22.16 0.78 -0.19
CA HIS A 350 22.81 2.09 -0.22
C HIS A 350 24.29 2.04 -0.66
N SER A 351 24.92 0.87 -0.68
CA SER A 351 26.29 0.68 -1.16
C SER A 351 26.38 0.30 -2.64
N LEU A 352 25.23 0.06 -3.32
CA LEU A 352 25.15 -0.39 -4.72
C LEU A 352 24.88 0.76 -5.68
#